data_0a0ddc4ba3717ef3ccef2966d1e2fb9e
#
_entry.id   0a0ddc4ba3717ef3ccef2966d1e2fb9e
#
_cell.length_a   1.000
_cell.length_b   1.000
_cell.length_c   1.000
_cell.angle_alpha   90.00
_cell.angle_beta   90.00
_cell.angle_gamma   90.00
#
_symmetry.space_group_name_H-M   'P 1'
#
loop_
_entity.id
_entity.type
_entity.pdbx_description
1 polymer ?
#
loop_
_entity_poly.entity_id
_entity_poly.type
_entity_poly.pdbx_seq_one_letter_code
_entity_poly.pdbx_strand_id
1 'polypeptide(L)'
;MERTAIRLGGVELSSSVMNASGPHSAERGEIYELSARHQGALVFKSCNVAGLEAPENLKNRGVEHFAAIARELVPRHKVIIASVVGNTEDEIVKVAGILDRAGVKIVELNLADDYVMNSVAPFASYERLKALVGRVHGEIGAALAIKLPPKPGAIEAKTLANMLKEMGVSVAVCANDLPKDLEVDIATGLIKGGARPLSQAHAFWRLSDGVYDVVAVGGVNTGRDAYVAHLTGAKAVGVGSALIKEGAGALGRIDRELDGMLAENGKRSVNEIVGQARFEG
;
A
#
# COMPACT_ATOMS: atom_id res chain seq x y z
N MET A 1 -0.87 -7.85 -22.72
CA MET A 1 -1.16 -7.37 -21.34
C MET A 1 -0.03 -7.85 -20.47
N GLU A 2 0.57 -6.98 -19.70
CA GLU A 2 1.60 -7.37 -18.73
C GLU A 2 0.96 -8.24 -17.65
N ARG A 3 1.59 -9.38 -17.31
CA ARG A 3 1.02 -10.34 -16.34
C ARG A 3 0.88 -9.77 -14.94
N THR A 4 1.64 -8.73 -14.63
CA THR A 4 1.64 -8.07 -13.32
C THR A 4 0.60 -6.96 -13.18
N ALA A 5 -0.15 -6.64 -14.26
CA ALA A 5 -1.20 -5.63 -14.23
C ALA A 5 -2.38 -6.04 -13.32
N ILE A 6 -2.92 -5.08 -12.59
CA ILE A 6 -4.00 -5.29 -11.63
C ILE A 6 -5.02 -4.13 -11.63
N ARG A 7 -6.14 -4.36 -10.95
CA ARG A 7 -7.05 -3.31 -10.51
C ARG A 7 -6.99 -3.22 -8.99
N LEU A 8 -6.62 -2.07 -8.44
CA LEU A 8 -6.47 -1.82 -7.01
C LEU A 8 -7.44 -0.72 -6.56
N GLY A 9 -8.35 -1.03 -5.64
CA GLY A 9 -9.36 -0.07 -5.19
C GLY A 9 -10.17 0.55 -6.32
N GLY A 10 -10.42 -0.22 -7.39
CA GLY A 10 -11.10 0.27 -8.60
C GLY A 10 -10.21 0.97 -9.63
N VAL A 11 -8.92 1.20 -9.36
CA VAL A 11 -7.96 1.89 -10.23
C VAL A 11 -7.08 0.89 -10.98
N GLU A 12 -6.97 1.01 -12.31
CA GLU A 12 -6.10 0.17 -13.13
C GLU A 12 -4.63 0.54 -12.93
N LEU A 13 -3.80 -0.46 -12.62
CA LEU A 13 -2.34 -0.33 -12.48
C LEU A 13 -1.66 -1.27 -13.46
N SER A 14 -0.62 -0.79 -14.13
CA SER A 14 0.18 -1.61 -15.06
C SER A 14 1.11 -2.61 -14.37
N SER A 15 1.32 -2.49 -13.05
CA SER A 15 2.05 -3.44 -12.23
C SER A 15 1.48 -3.53 -10.83
N SER A 16 1.52 -4.72 -10.24
CA SER A 16 1.20 -4.98 -8.83
C SER A 16 2.35 -4.62 -7.89
N VAL A 17 3.53 -4.32 -8.42
CA VAL A 17 4.70 -3.88 -7.66
C VAL A 17 4.73 -2.37 -7.64
N MET A 18 4.88 -1.75 -6.47
CA MET A 18 5.00 -0.30 -6.31
C MET A 18 5.96 0.02 -5.16
N ASN A 19 6.40 1.27 -5.04
CA ASN A 19 7.18 1.68 -3.89
C ASN A 19 6.31 1.79 -2.63
N ALA A 20 6.89 1.59 -1.46
CA ALA A 20 6.28 1.96 -0.19
C ALA A 20 6.32 3.49 0.01
N SER A 21 5.39 4.04 0.79
CA SER A 21 5.36 5.48 1.12
C SER A 21 6.56 5.84 2.02
N GLY A 22 7.65 6.29 1.43
CA GLY A 22 8.87 6.66 2.18
C GLY A 22 10.12 6.64 1.32
N PRO A 23 10.73 5.48 1.08
CA PRO A 23 11.96 5.39 0.30
C PRO A 23 11.82 5.94 -1.13
N HIS A 24 12.76 6.78 -1.55
CA HIS A 24 12.81 7.37 -2.90
C HIS A 24 11.53 8.08 -3.36
N SER A 25 10.76 8.66 -2.44
CA SER A 25 9.48 9.29 -2.78
C SER A 25 9.23 10.60 -2.03
N ALA A 26 10.26 11.22 -1.46
CA ALA A 26 10.20 12.48 -0.74
C ALA A 26 10.58 13.68 -1.63
N GLU A 27 11.62 13.54 -2.42
CA GLU A 27 12.18 14.60 -3.23
C GLU A 27 11.74 14.48 -4.69
N ARG A 28 11.59 15.61 -5.38
CA ARG A 28 11.18 15.65 -6.79
C ARG A 28 12.05 14.75 -7.67
N GLY A 29 13.37 14.80 -7.52
CA GLY A 29 14.30 14.00 -8.31
C GLY A 29 14.10 12.50 -8.15
N GLU A 30 13.90 12.04 -6.91
CA GLU A 30 13.60 10.64 -6.60
C GLU A 30 12.29 10.16 -7.25
N ILE A 31 11.23 10.97 -7.12
CA ILE A 31 9.92 10.67 -7.68
C ILE A 31 9.98 10.57 -9.22
N TYR A 32 10.70 11.48 -9.87
CA TYR A 32 10.87 11.44 -11.32
C TYR A 32 11.73 10.25 -11.77
N GLU A 33 12.75 9.88 -11.00
CA GLU A 33 13.55 8.69 -11.27
C GLU A 33 12.69 7.41 -11.17
N LEU A 34 11.90 7.26 -10.12
CA LEU A 34 10.93 6.16 -10.00
C LEU A 34 9.96 6.16 -11.19
N SER A 35 9.40 7.32 -11.55
CA SER A 35 8.48 7.46 -12.66
C SER A 35 9.07 7.04 -14.01
N ALA A 36 10.37 7.29 -14.22
CA ALA A 36 11.07 6.93 -15.44
C ALA A 36 11.44 5.43 -15.53
N ARG A 37 11.68 4.81 -14.37
CA ARG A 37 12.20 3.45 -14.31
C ARG A 37 11.14 2.37 -14.06
N HIS A 38 9.94 2.76 -13.65
CA HIS A 38 8.86 1.83 -13.32
C HIS A 38 7.52 2.33 -13.84
N GLN A 39 6.71 1.41 -14.38
CA GLN A 39 5.41 1.73 -14.97
C GLN A 39 4.23 1.61 -13.98
N GLY A 40 4.42 0.95 -12.84
CA GLY A 40 3.42 0.83 -11.79
C GLY A 40 3.06 2.15 -11.12
N ALA A 41 2.18 2.09 -10.12
CA ALA A 41 1.82 3.27 -9.34
C ALA A 41 3.02 3.83 -8.57
N LEU A 42 3.01 5.15 -8.38
CA LEU A 42 3.95 5.88 -7.54
C LEU A 42 3.27 6.21 -6.22
N VAL A 43 3.85 5.77 -5.12
CA VAL A 43 3.38 6.11 -3.77
C VAL A 43 4.24 7.25 -3.23
N PHE A 44 3.64 8.39 -2.96
CA PHE A 44 4.33 9.54 -2.38
C PHE A 44 4.69 9.31 -0.92
N LYS A 45 5.76 9.93 -0.47
CA LYS A 45 6.07 10.08 0.96
C LYS A 45 4.86 10.65 1.67
N SER A 46 4.55 10.14 2.86
CA SER A 46 3.50 10.71 3.71
C SER A 46 3.76 12.19 3.96
N CYS A 47 2.76 13.03 3.74
CA CYS A 47 2.90 14.48 3.90
C CYS A 47 1.76 15.07 4.72
N ASN A 48 2.05 16.20 5.34
CA ASN A 48 1.12 17.09 6.04
C ASN A 48 1.05 18.46 5.37
N VAL A 49 0.36 19.44 5.96
CA VAL A 49 0.17 20.77 5.33
C VAL A 49 1.50 21.48 5.11
N ALA A 50 2.27 21.68 6.17
CA ALA A 50 3.45 22.55 6.14
C ALA A 50 4.77 21.83 5.80
N GLY A 51 4.77 20.50 5.81
CA GLY A 51 5.99 19.71 5.82
C GLY A 51 6.51 19.49 7.24
N LEU A 52 7.44 18.55 7.36
CA LEU A 52 8.11 18.20 8.61
C LEU A 52 9.60 18.03 8.36
N GLU A 53 10.42 18.63 9.24
CA GLU A 53 11.87 18.41 9.24
C GLU A 53 12.29 17.29 10.21
N ALA A 54 11.49 17.02 11.22
CA ALA A 54 11.68 15.95 12.21
C ALA A 54 10.32 15.43 12.70
N PRO A 55 10.21 14.17 13.08
CA PRO A 55 11.27 13.13 13.04
C PRO A 55 11.64 12.73 11.60
N GLU A 56 12.84 12.21 11.40
CA GLU A 56 13.45 11.97 10.09
C GLU A 56 12.62 11.00 9.21
N ASN A 57 11.97 9.99 9.83
CA ASN A 57 11.11 9.06 9.13
C ASN A 57 9.84 9.71 8.55
N LEU A 58 9.44 10.89 9.05
CA LEU A 58 8.29 11.67 8.57
C LEU A 58 8.68 12.93 7.80
N LYS A 59 9.99 13.26 7.76
CA LYS A 59 10.48 14.41 7.03
C LYS A 59 9.89 14.49 5.63
N ASN A 60 9.24 15.59 5.31
CA ASN A 60 8.58 15.82 4.02
C ASN A 60 8.48 17.32 3.71
N ARG A 61 8.24 17.64 2.42
CA ARG A 61 8.20 19.01 1.89
C ARG A 61 6.83 19.69 1.98
N GLY A 62 5.87 19.05 2.65
CA GLY A 62 4.49 19.56 2.71
C GLY A 62 3.66 19.23 1.45
N VAL A 63 2.35 19.37 1.60
CA VAL A 63 1.37 18.92 0.60
C VAL A 63 1.48 19.64 -0.75
N GLU A 64 1.82 20.93 -0.78
CA GLU A 64 1.90 21.69 -2.04
C GLU A 64 3.05 21.19 -2.94
N HIS A 65 4.16 20.73 -2.35
CA HIS A 65 5.23 20.10 -3.10
C HIS A 65 4.73 18.85 -3.86
N PHE A 66 4.02 17.97 -3.18
CA PHE A 66 3.50 16.74 -3.77
C PHE A 66 2.34 17.00 -4.74
N ALA A 67 1.47 17.96 -4.43
CA ALA A 67 0.39 18.37 -5.32
C ALA A 67 0.93 18.95 -6.65
N ALA A 68 2.00 19.74 -6.60
CA ALA A 68 2.65 20.25 -7.81
C ALA A 68 3.21 19.11 -8.67
N ILE A 69 3.89 18.12 -8.07
CA ILE A 69 4.41 16.95 -8.78
C ILE A 69 3.26 16.11 -9.36
N ALA A 70 2.16 15.92 -8.62
CA ALA A 70 1.01 15.18 -9.10
C ALA A 70 0.40 15.83 -10.36
N ARG A 71 0.20 17.16 -10.36
CA ARG A 71 -0.30 17.90 -11.53
C ARG A 71 0.57 17.75 -12.78
N GLU A 72 1.86 17.51 -12.60
CA GLU A 72 2.79 17.29 -13.73
C GLU A 72 2.80 15.83 -14.23
N LEU A 73 2.67 14.85 -13.32
CA LEU A 73 2.80 13.43 -13.65
C LEU A 73 1.47 12.77 -14.06
N VAL A 74 0.35 13.18 -13.48
CA VAL A 74 -0.97 12.61 -13.79
C VAL A 74 -1.33 12.75 -15.28
N PRO A 75 -1.11 13.90 -15.94
CA PRO A 75 -1.34 14.02 -17.38
C PRO A 75 -0.43 13.13 -18.24
N ARG A 76 0.65 12.61 -17.68
CA ARG A 76 1.56 11.66 -18.34
C ARG A 76 1.17 10.20 -18.08
N HIS A 77 -0.10 9.95 -17.72
CA HIS A 77 -0.65 8.62 -17.44
C HIS A 77 -0.01 7.89 -16.24
N LYS A 78 0.60 8.65 -15.31
CA LYS A 78 1.08 8.05 -14.06
C LYS A 78 -0.04 7.98 -13.02
N VAL A 79 -0.25 6.78 -12.49
CA VAL A 79 -1.12 6.60 -11.33
C VAL A 79 -0.33 6.97 -10.08
N ILE A 80 -0.88 7.87 -9.28
CA ILE A 80 -0.28 8.32 -8.03
C ILE A 80 -1.18 7.90 -6.88
N ILE A 81 -0.53 7.33 -5.87
CA ILE A 81 -1.08 7.06 -4.55
C ILE A 81 -0.46 8.09 -3.61
N ALA A 82 -1.26 8.92 -2.99
CA ALA A 82 -0.75 9.96 -2.09
C ALA A 82 -0.96 9.56 -0.64
N SER A 83 0.12 9.48 0.13
CA SER A 83 0.08 9.13 1.55
C SER A 83 -0.03 10.39 2.41
N VAL A 84 -0.97 10.39 3.35
CA VAL A 84 -1.38 11.54 4.17
C VAL A 84 -1.15 11.27 5.64
N VAL A 85 -0.57 12.25 6.32
CA VAL A 85 -0.47 12.33 7.78
C VAL A 85 -0.94 13.72 8.26
N GLY A 86 -1.17 13.87 9.54
CA GLY A 86 -1.51 15.17 10.14
C GLY A 86 -1.57 15.08 11.67
N ASN A 87 -1.45 16.23 12.33
CA ASN A 87 -1.57 16.37 13.79
C ASN A 87 -3.02 16.42 14.27
N THR A 88 -3.92 16.75 13.36
CA THR A 88 -5.36 16.86 13.63
C THR A 88 -6.15 16.21 12.51
N GLU A 89 -7.38 15.84 12.80
CA GLU A 89 -8.31 15.32 11.79
C GLU A 89 -8.56 16.34 10.67
N ASP A 90 -8.67 17.64 11.03
CA ASP A 90 -8.86 18.72 10.05
C ASP A 90 -7.68 18.84 9.09
N GLU A 91 -6.46 18.69 9.60
CA GLU A 91 -5.26 18.69 8.76
C GLU A 91 -5.27 17.51 7.79
N ILE A 92 -5.59 16.30 8.26
CA ILE A 92 -5.67 15.08 7.41
C ILE A 92 -6.70 15.28 6.29
N VAL A 93 -7.91 15.76 6.61
CA VAL A 93 -8.97 16.02 5.63
C VAL A 93 -8.53 17.06 4.61
N LYS A 94 -7.93 18.17 5.07
CA LYS A 94 -7.40 19.22 4.19
C LYS A 94 -6.34 18.71 3.21
N VAL A 95 -5.36 17.94 3.71
CA VAL A 95 -4.28 17.37 2.89
C VAL A 95 -4.84 16.41 1.86
N ALA A 96 -5.76 15.53 2.26
CA ALA A 96 -6.43 14.60 1.37
C ALA A 96 -7.13 15.34 0.21
N GLY A 97 -7.92 16.38 0.50
CA GLY A 97 -8.60 17.18 -0.50
C GLY A 97 -7.67 17.93 -1.45
N ILE A 98 -6.53 18.46 -0.97
CA ILE A 98 -5.53 19.12 -1.83
C ILE A 98 -4.96 18.13 -2.84
N LEU A 99 -4.62 16.91 -2.40
CA LEU A 99 -4.03 15.87 -3.25
C LEU A 99 -5.06 15.28 -4.23
N ASP A 100 -6.31 15.11 -3.80
CA ASP A 100 -7.41 14.70 -4.69
C ASP A 100 -7.59 15.71 -5.83
N ARG A 101 -7.66 17.01 -5.52
CA ARG A 101 -7.72 18.09 -6.53
C ARG A 101 -6.49 18.18 -7.44
N ALA A 102 -5.35 17.62 -7.02
CA ALA A 102 -4.16 17.47 -7.85
C ALA A 102 -4.25 16.27 -8.81
N GLY A 103 -5.30 15.46 -8.74
CA GLY A 103 -5.61 14.36 -9.65
C GLY A 103 -5.07 12.99 -9.23
N VAL A 104 -4.64 12.82 -7.96
CA VAL A 104 -4.25 11.50 -7.45
C VAL A 104 -5.43 10.54 -7.53
N LYS A 105 -5.16 9.24 -7.70
CA LYS A 105 -6.21 8.24 -7.91
C LYS A 105 -6.55 7.46 -6.64
N ILE A 106 -5.62 7.40 -5.71
CA ILE A 106 -5.80 6.75 -4.41
C ILE A 106 -5.21 7.67 -3.34
N VAL A 107 -5.96 7.95 -2.30
CA VAL A 107 -5.48 8.65 -1.09
C VAL A 107 -5.29 7.62 0.02
N GLU A 108 -4.06 7.46 0.49
CA GLU A 108 -3.70 6.59 1.61
C GLU A 108 -3.67 7.41 2.91
N LEU A 109 -4.55 7.13 3.85
CA LEU A 109 -4.40 7.62 5.22
C LEU A 109 -3.33 6.78 5.94
N ASN A 110 -2.16 7.37 6.21
CA ASN A 110 -1.12 6.69 6.98
C ASN A 110 -1.42 6.78 8.47
N LEU A 111 -2.34 5.96 8.93
CA LEU A 111 -2.72 5.87 10.35
C LEU A 111 -1.79 4.92 11.14
N ALA A 112 -0.77 4.36 10.49
CA ALA A 112 0.21 3.46 11.10
C ALA A 112 1.36 4.23 11.77
N ASP A 113 1.49 5.51 11.52
CA ASP A 113 2.59 6.32 12.02
C ASP A 113 2.36 6.75 13.46
N ASP A 114 3.38 6.61 14.31
CA ASP A 114 3.32 6.99 15.72
C ASP A 114 2.93 8.46 15.92
N TYR A 115 3.31 9.34 15.01
CA TYR A 115 2.94 10.75 15.03
C TYR A 115 1.41 10.94 14.95
N VAL A 116 0.75 10.24 14.03
CA VAL A 116 -0.71 10.25 13.89
C VAL A 116 -1.36 9.48 15.03
N MET A 117 -0.79 8.34 15.41
CA MET A 117 -1.31 7.52 16.52
C MET A 117 -1.33 8.27 17.84
N ASN A 118 -0.31 9.09 18.10
CA ASN A 118 -0.19 9.87 19.34
C ASN A 118 -1.01 11.17 19.32
N SER A 119 -1.13 11.83 18.17
CA SER A 119 -1.84 13.14 18.06
C SER A 119 -3.33 13.00 17.77
N VAL A 120 -3.71 12.14 16.82
CA VAL A 120 -5.09 11.94 16.37
C VAL A 120 -5.75 10.77 17.07
N ALA A 121 -4.97 9.72 17.43
CA ALA A 121 -5.46 8.48 18.04
C ALA A 121 -6.68 7.87 17.31
N PRO A 122 -6.62 7.64 15.99
CA PRO A 122 -7.79 7.26 15.19
C PRO A 122 -8.37 5.90 15.59
N PHE A 123 -7.56 5.01 16.14
CA PHE A 123 -7.97 3.68 16.60
C PHE A 123 -8.39 3.64 18.09
N ALA A 124 -8.59 4.80 18.73
CA ALA A 124 -9.07 4.86 20.11
C ALA A 124 -10.52 4.37 20.24
N SER A 125 -11.35 4.58 19.21
CA SER A 125 -12.71 4.01 19.13
C SER A 125 -13.17 3.87 17.68
N TYR A 126 -14.24 3.06 17.49
CA TYR A 126 -14.93 2.93 16.20
C TYR A 126 -15.47 4.26 15.70
N GLU A 127 -16.14 5.01 16.56
CA GLU A 127 -16.79 6.27 16.21
C GLU A 127 -15.76 7.29 15.72
N ARG A 128 -14.59 7.32 16.35
CA ARG A 128 -13.51 8.23 15.97
C ARG A 128 -12.94 7.90 14.60
N LEU A 129 -12.62 6.64 14.36
CA LEU A 129 -12.15 6.19 13.04
C LEU A 129 -13.22 6.43 11.96
N LYS A 130 -14.48 6.09 12.25
CA LYS A 130 -15.60 6.28 11.33
C LYS A 130 -15.83 7.76 11.01
N ALA A 131 -15.75 8.65 12.00
CA ALA A 131 -15.89 10.07 11.80
C ALA A 131 -14.79 10.63 10.89
N LEU A 132 -13.51 10.26 11.14
CA LEU A 132 -12.40 10.68 10.29
C LEU A 132 -12.56 10.18 8.86
N VAL A 133 -12.84 8.89 8.66
CA VAL A 133 -13.03 8.28 7.34
C VAL A 133 -14.20 8.92 6.61
N GLY A 134 -15.33 9.14 7.29
CA GLY A 134 -16.50 9.80 6.70
C GLY A 134 -16.22 11.23 6.25
N ARG A 135 -15.44 12.00 7.02
CA ARG A 135 -15.00 13.35 6.64
C ARG A 135 -14.10 13.34 5.42
N VAL A 136 -13.16 12.40 5.36
CA VAL A 136 -12.28 12.25 4.19
C VAL A 136 -13.07 11.84 2.96
N HIS A 137 -13.98 10.87 3.05
CA HIS A 137 -14.88 10.49 1.94
C HIS A 137 -15.71 11.66 1.41
N GLY A 138 -16.15 12.56 2.29
CA GLY A 138 -16.88 13.77 1.89
C GLY A 138 -16.03 14.80 1.14
N GLU A 139 -14.71 14.74 1.27
CA GLU A 139 -13.76 15.69 0.67
C GLU A 139 -13.10 15.20 -0.62
N ILE A 140 -13.00 13.86 -0.84
CA ILE A 140 -12.26 13.28 -1.97
C ILE A 140 -13.15 12.46 -2.90
N GLY A 141 -12.81 12.47 -4.20
CA GLY A 141 -13.36 11.55 -5.21
C GLY A 141 -12.45 10.35 -5.51
N ALA A 142 -11.20 10.39 -5.06
CA ALA A 142 -10.24 9.29 -5.20
C ALA A 142 -10.63 8.08 -4.34
N ALA A 143 -10.13 6.90 -4.69
CA ALA A 143 -10.25 5.71 -3.85
C ALA A 143 -9.53 5.91 -2.52
N LEU A 144 -10.14 5.44 -1.42
CA LEU A 144 -9.58 5.58 -0.09
C LEU A 144 -8.83 4.31 0.32
N ALA A 145 -7.55 4.48 0.67
CA ALA A 145 -6.72 3.47 1.31
C ALA A 145 -6.45 3.83 2.77
N ILE A 146 -6.37 2.83 3.64
CA ILE A 146 -5.93 3.02 5.03
C ILE A 146 -4.72 2.14 5.30
N LYS A 147 -3.61 2.76 5.71
CA LYS A 147 -2.44 2.05 6.20
C LYS A 147 -2.59 1.79 7.69
N LEU A 148 -2.55 0.50 8.02
CA LEU A 148 -2.81 0.00 9.35
C LEU A 148 -1.51 -0.15 10.15
N PRO A 149 -1.50 0.20 11.45
CA PRO A 149 -0.38 -0.11 12.32
C PRO A 149 -0.21 -1.61 12.46
N PRO A 150 1.02 -2.14 12.67
CA PRO A 150 1.26 -3.57 12.85
C PRO A 150 0.42 -4.19 13.97
N LYS A 151 0.09 -3.39 14.98
CA LYS A 151 -0.81 -3.74 16.07
C LYS A 151 -1.82 -2.61 16.25
N PRO A 152 -3.07 -2.76 15.80
CA PRO A 152 -4.07 -1.70 15.82
C PRO A 152 -4.65 -1.36 17.22
N GLY A 153 -3.86 -1.49 18.27
CA GLY A 153 -4.25 -1.12 19.63
C GLY A 153 -5.30 -2.05 20.24
N ALA A 154 -6.35 -1.47 20.83
CA ALA A 154 -7.42 -2.20 21.50
C ALA A 154 -8.45 -2.84 20.55
N ILE A 155 -8.40 -2.52 19.24
CA ILE A 155 -9.36 -3.05 18.27
C ILE A 155 -8.83 -4.37 17.70
N GLU A 156 -9.58 -5.45 17.92
CA GLU A 156 -9.26 -6.75 17.32
C GLU A 156 -9.29 -6.69 15.78
N ALA A 157 -8.40 -7.46 15.13
CA ALA A 157 -8.26 -7.48 13.67
C ALA A 157 -9.59 -7.77 12.94
N LYS A 158 -10.41 -8.69 13.46
CA LYS A 158 -11.72 -9.01 12.89
C LYS A 158 -12.70 -7.83 12.96
N THR A 159 -12.74 -7.16 14.09
CA THR A 159 -13.57 -5.95 14.28
C THR A 159 -13.11 -4.86 13.33
N LEU A 160 -11.80 -4.58 13.28
CA LEU A 160 -11.24 -3.58 12.39
C LEU A 160 -11.50 -3.90 10.91
N ALA A 161 -11.36 -5.16 10.49
CA ALA A 161 -11.66 -5.56 9.12
C ALA A 161 -13.14 -5.30 8.74
N ASN A 162 -14.08 -5.59 9.65
CA ASN A 162 -15.49 -5.28 9.43
C ASN A 162 -15.74 -3.76 9.39
N MET A 163 -15.09 -3.01 10.26
CA MET A 163 -15.17 -1.53 10.24
C MET A 163 -14.72 -0.95 8.90
N LEU A 164 -13.60 -1.46 8.33
CA LEU A 164 -13.12 -1.01 7.01
C LEU A 164 -14.16 -1.27 5.92
N LYS A 165 -14.85 -2.43 5.95
CA LYS A 165 -15.95 -2.75 5.01
C LYS A 165 -17.11 -1.77 5.16
N GLU A 166 -17.58 -1.55 6.38
CA GLU A 166 -18.72 -0.67 6.68
C GLU A 166 -18.45 0.80 6.32
N MET A 167 -17.21 1.23 6.43
CA MET A 167 -16.77 2.58 6.08
C MET A 167 -16.49 2.77 4.58
N GLY A 168 -16.62 1.74 3.74
CA GLY A 168 -16.38 1.83 2.30
C GLY A 168 -14.91 2.04 1.92
N VAL A 169 -13.98 1.60 2.77
CA VAL A 169 -12.54 1.66 2.46
C VAL A 169 -12.24 0.72 1.29
N SER A 170 -11.54 1.24 0.28
CA SER A 170 -11.24 0.48 -0.96
C SER A 170 -10.00 -0.38 -0.82
N VAL A 171 -9.03 0.03 0.01
CA VAL A 171 -7.72 -0.63 0.15
C VAL A 171 -7.25 -0.63 1.60
N ALA A 172 -6.85 -1.78 2.11
CA ALA A 172 -6.12 -1.90 3.37
C ALA A 172 -4.62 -2.12 3.09
N VAL A 173 -3.77 -1.24 3.60
CA VAL A 173 -2.31 -1.34 3.49
C VAL A 173 -1.76 -1.92 4.78
N CYS A 174 -1.14 -3.10 4.71
CA CYS A 174 -0.81 -3.93 5.86
C CYS A 174 0.66 -4.32 5.89
N ALA A 175 1.19 -4.53 7.09
CA ALA A 175 2.51 -5.11 7.28
C ALA A 175 2.57 -6.55 6.74
N ASN A 176 3.66 -6.90 6.06
CA ASN A 176 3.88 -8.21 5.45
C ASN A 176 5.18 -8.84 5.98
N ASP A 177 5.19 -9.15 7.26
CA ASP A 177 6.30 -9.87 7.90
C ASP A 177 6.08 -11.38 7.76
N LEU A 178 6.37 -11.94 6.57
CA LEU A 178 6.30 -13.37 6.35
C LEU A 178 7.38 -14.11 7.16
N PRO A 179 7.07 -15.25 7.80
CA PRO A 179 8.04 -16.06 8.49
C PRO A 179 9.19 -16.48 7.56
N LYS A 180 10.42 -16.49 8.09
CA LYS A 180 11.62 -16.86 7.29
C LYS A 180 11.73 -18.35 7.01
N ASP A 181 11.02 -19.18 7.77
CA ASP A 181 10.98 -20.63 7.70
C ASP A 181 9.88 -21.18 6.77
N LEU A 182 9.23 -20.30 6.00
CA LEU A 182 8.23 -20.72 5.03
C LEU A 182 8.86 -21.50 3.85
N GLU A 183 8.49 -22.75 3.72
CA GLU A 183 8.68 -23.51 2.50
C GLU A 183 7.48 -23.29 1.57
N VAL A 184 7.75 -22.78 0.37
CA VAL A 184 6.71 -22.49 -0.61
C VAL A 184 7.00 -23.21 -1.91
N ASP A 185 6.12 -24.13 -2.28
CA ASP A 185 6.07 -24.70 -3.62
C ASP A 185 5.31 -23.72 -4.53
N ILE A 186 6.05 -23.02 -5.36
CA ILE A 186 5.53 -21.97 -6.23
C ILE A 186 4.56 -22.53 -7.29
N ALA A 187 4.81 -23.73 -7.80
CA ALA A 187 3.98 -24.33 -8.84
C ALA A 187 2.58 -24.70 -8.34
N THR A 188 2.49 -25.23 -7.13
CA THR A 188 1.23 -25.69 -6.53
C THR A 188 0.60 -24.68 -5.58
N GLY A 189 1.36 -23.66 -5.16
CA GLY A 189 0.95 -22.70 -4.11
C GLY A 189 0.92 -23.30 -2.71
N LEU A 190 1.52 -24.50 -2.51
CA LEU A 190 1.57 -25.15 -1.19
C LEU A 190 2.57 -24.44 -0.29
N ILE A 191 2.12 -24.04 0.88
CA ILE A 191 2.92 -23.39 1.93
C ILE A 191 3.01 -24.31 3.14
N LYS A 192 4.25 -24.60 3.55
CA LYS A 192 4.57 -25.35 4.76
C LYS A 192 5.23 -24.44 5.78
N GLY A 193 5.04 -24.75 7.04
CA GLY A 193 5.59 -23.95 8.15
C GLY A 193 4.84 -22.64 8.40
N GLY A 194 5.30 -21.94 9.44
CA GLY A 194 4.70 -20.67 9.92
C GLY A 194 3.38 -20.84 10.69
N ALA A 195 3.12 -19.89 11.58
CA ALA A 195 1.84 -19.79 12.30
C ALA A 195 0.83 -19.00 11.45
N ARG A 196 -0.45 -19.34 11.53
CA ARG A 196 -1.51 -18.64 10.79
C ARG A 196 -2.26 -17.65 11.67
N PRO A 197 -2.53 -16.42 11.19
CA PRO A 197 -2.18 -15.88 9.86
C PRO A 197 -0.67 -15.63 9.71
N LEU A 198 -0.13 -15.79 8.50
CA LEU A 198 1.30 -15.66 8.21
C LEU A 198 1.82 -14.21 8.36
N SER A 199 0.95 -13.23 8.15
CA SER A 199 1.25 -11.79 8.24
C SER A 199 -0.03 -11.01 8.49
N GLN A 200 0.10 -9.72 8.81
CA GLN A 200 -1.07 -8.82 8.89
C GLN A 200 -1.82 -8.74 7.55
N ALA A 201 -1.08 -8.66 6.44
CA ALA A 201 -1.68 -8.64 5.11
C ALA A 201 -2.52 -9.91 4.84
N HIS A 202 -1.98 -11.09 5.17
CA HIS A 202 -2.73 -12.34 5.06
C HIS A 202 -3.96 -12.37 5.98
N ALA A 203 -3.86 -11.87 7.21
CA ALA A 203 -4.99 -11.80 8.13
C ALA A 203 -6.12 -10.93 7.57
N PHE A 204 -5.80 -9.72 7.11
CA PHE A 204 -6.79 -8.78 6.59
C PHE A 204 -7.38 -9.24 5.26
N TRP A 205 -6.60 -9.87 4.38
CA TRP A 205 -7.13 -10.50 3.19
C TRP A 205 -8.18 -11.57 3.52
N ARG A 206 -7.90 -12.48 4.45
CA ARG A 206 -8.86 -13.51 4.89
C ARG A 206 -10.14 -12.93 5.48
N LEU A 207 -10.08 -11.75 6.06
CA LEU A 207 -11.21 -11.07 6.70
C LEU A 207 -11.92 -10.09 5.75
N SER A 208 -11.35 -9.80 4.57
CA SER A 208 -11.89 -8.82 3.63
C SER A 208 -13.18 -9.30 2.96
N ASP A 209 -13.35 -10.61 2.78
CA ASP A 209 -14.42 -11.23 1.97
C ASP A 209 -14.50 -10.62 0.54
N GLY A 210 -13.38 -10.09 0.03
CA GLY A 210 -13.30 -9.42 -1.28
C GLY A 210 -13.92 -8.02 -1.33
N VAL A 211 -14.29 -7.43 -0.20
CA VAL A 211 -14.91 -6.08 -0.15
C VAL A 211 -13.87 -4.98 -0.36
N TYR A 212 -12.67 -5.17 0.12
CA TYR A 212 -11.53 -4.28 -0.12
C TYR A 212 -10.29 -5.06 -0.55
N ASP A 213 -9.42 -4.41 -1.30
CA ASP A 213 -8.13 -4.96 -1.70
C ASP A 213 -7.10 -4.83 -0.56
N VAL A 214 -6.10 -5.72 -0.53
CA VAL A 214 -5.01 -5.66 0.44
C VAL A 214 -3.69 -5.39 -0.26
N VAL A 215 -2.93 -4.43 0.25
CA VAL A 215 -1.55 -4.16 -0.13
C VAL A 215 -0.63 -4.67 0.98
N ALA A 216 0.34 -5.50 0.60
CA ALA A 216 1.37 -6.00 1.50
C ALA A 216 2.62 -5.10 1.44
N VAL A 217 3.01 -4.49 2.57
CA VAL A 217 4.20 -3.64 2.67
C VAL A 217 5.20 -4.24 3.66
N GLY A 218 6.46 -4.38 3.22
CA GLY A 218 7.53 -4.98 4.02
C GLY A 218 7.87 -6.41 3.59
N GLY A 219 9.13 -6.80 3.76
CA GLY A 219 9.62 -8.15 3.43
C GLY A 219 9.79 -8.44 1.94
N VAL A 220 9.36 -7.56 1.03
CA VAL A 220 9.44 -7.78 -0.42
C VAL A 220 10.76 -7.24 -0.95
N ASN A 221 11.68 -8.14 -1.33
CA ASN A 221 13.00 -7.80 -1.89
C ASN A 221 13.25 -8.47 -3.25
N THR A 222 12.49 -9.49 -3.59
CA THR A 222 12.59 -10.28 -4.83
C THR A 222 11.22 -10.51 -5.45
N GLY A 223 11.19 -10.93 -6.72
CA GLY A 223 9.95 -11.38 -7.38
C GLY A 223 9.31 -12.58 -6.67
N ARG A 224 10.12 -13.45 -6.04
CA ARG A 224 9.62 -14.56 -5.23
C ARG A 224 8.87 -14.07 -4.00
N ASP A 225 9.38 -13.05 -3.31
CA ASP A 225 8.68 -12.48 -2.16
C ASP A 225 7.34 -11.86 -2.58
N ALA A 226 7.32 -11.16 -3.72
CA ALA A 226 6.10 -10.61 -4.31
C ALA A 226 5.11 -11.74 -4.68
N TYR A 227 5.58 -12.81 -5.31
CA TYR A 227 4.75 -13.97 -5.68
C TYR A 227 4.09 -14.60 -4.43
N VAL A 228 4.87 -14.81 -3.36
CA VAL A 228 4.36 -15.37 -2.09
C VAL A 228 3.35 -14.42 -1.43
N ALA A 229 3.61 -13.10 -1.45
CA ALA A 229 2.66 -12.12 -0.95
C ALA A 229 1.33 -12.16 -1.72
N HIS A 230 1.36 -12.32 -3.04
CA HIS A 230 0.15 -12.52 -3.85
C HIS A 230 -0.55 -13.83 -3.52
N LEU A 231 0.18 -14.95 -3.43
CA LEU A 231 -0.41 -16.24 -3.01
C LEU A 231 -1.15 -16.13 -1.68
N THR A 232 -0.64 -15.34 -0.75
CA THR A 232 -1.26 -15.11 0.57
C THR A 232 -2.31 -14.00 0.58
N GLY A 233 -2.68 -13.47 -0.59
CA GLY A 233 -3.86 -12.63 -0.77
C GLY A 233 -3.61 -11.15 -1.01
N ALA A 234 -2.35 -10.69 -1.03
CA ALA A 234 -2.08 -9.31 -1.40
C ALA A 234 -2.42 -9.05 -2.86
N LYS A 235 -3.16 -7.97 -3.13
CA LYS A 235 -3.47 -7.51 -4.49
C LYS A 235 -2.30 -6.75 -5.10
N ALA A 236 -1.55 -6.01 -4.28
CA ALA A 236 -0.33 -5.31 -4.64
C ALA A 236 0.72 -5.42 -3.54
N VAL A 237 1.96 -5.13 -3.87
CA VAL A 237 3.08 -5.14 -2.94
C VAL A 237 3.82 -3.80 -2.93
N GLY A 238 4.13 -3.29 -1.73
CA GLY A 238 4.93 -2.08 -1.52
C GLY A 238 6.37 -2.42 -1.15
N VAL A 239 7.31 -1.98 -1.97
CA VAL A 239 8.75 -2.23 -1.84
C VAL A 239 9.42 -1.07 -1.12
N GLY A 240 10.11 -1.36 -0.02
CA GLY A 240 10.87 -0.37 0.75
C GLY A 240 12.36 -0.68 0.80
N SER A 241 12.74 -1.75 1.48
CA SER A 241 14.16 -2.08 1.77
C SER A 241 15.00 -2.29 0.51
N ALA A 242 14.45 -2.89 -0.54
CA ALA A 242 15.17 -3.07 -1.80
C ALA A 242 15.45 -1.72 -2.47
N LEU A 243 14.51 -0.75 -2.42
CA LEU A 243 14.73 0.60 -2.92
C LEU A 243 15.87 1.34 -2.19
N ILE A 244 15.95 1.18 -0.86
CA ILE A 244 17.02 1.78 -0.07
C ILE A 244 18.40 1.22 -0.48
N LYS A 245 18.46 -0.08 -0.78
CA LYS A 245 19.71 -0.78 -1.10
C LYS A 245 20.14 -0.61 -2.55
N GLU A 246 19.21 -0.61 -3.49
CA GLU A 246 19.46 -0.75 -4.93
C GLU A 246 19.04 0.48 -5.74
N GLY A 247 18.32 1.43 -5.11
CA GLY A 247 17.73 2.58 -5.80
C GLY A 247 16.49 2.23 -6.62
N ALA A 248 16.05 3.17 -7.45
CA ALA A 248 14.80 3.08 -8.22
C ALA A 248 14.72 1.87 -9.18
N GLY A 249 15.86 1.27 -9.55
CA GLY A 249 15.90 0.06 -10.39
C GLY A 249 15.30 -1.18 -9.76
N ALA A 250 15.22 -1.24 -8.43
CA ALA A 250 14.68 -2.38 -7.69
C ALA A 250 13.25 -2.75 -8.09
N LEU A 251 12.36 -1.75 -8.30
CA LEU A 251 10.98 -2.01 -8.69
C LEU A 251 10.88 -2.76 -10.02
N GLY A 252 11.58 -2.26 -11.04
CA GLY A 252 11.57 -2.89 -12.36
C GLY A 252 12.22 -4.28 -12.36
N ARG A 253 13.22 -4.53 -11.49
CA ARG A 253 13.80 -5.86 -11.30
C ARG A 253 12.78 -6.82 -10.69
N ILE A 254 12.18 -6.46 -9.56
CA ILE A 254 11.19 -7.28 -8.85
C ILE A 254 9.99 -7.58 -9.74
N ASP A 255 9.52 -6.60 -10.52
CA ASP A 255 8.39 -6.75 -11.44
C ASP A 255 8.72 -7.77 -12.55
N ARG A 256 9.92 -7.69 -13.16
CA ARG A 256 10.37 -8.67 -14.17
C ARG A 256 10.57 -10.08 -13.60
N GLU A 257 11.11 -10.20 -12.39
CA GLU A 257 11.24 -11.49 -11.70
C GLU A 257 9.85 -12.10 -11.44
N LEU A 258 8.89 -11.30 -10.99
CA LEU A 258 7.51 -11.74 -10.78
C LEU A 258 6.86 -12.19 -12.10
N ASP A 259 6.99 -11.38 -13.17
CA ASP A 259 6.46 -11.72 -14.50
C ASP A 259 7.05 -13.03 -15.03
N GLY A 260 8.38 -13.23 -14.87
CA GLY A 260 9.06 -14.48 -15.23
C GLY A 260 8.50 -15.69 -14.47
N MET A 261 8.34 -15.57 -13.16
CA MET A 261 7.77 -16.65 -12.34
C MET A 261 6.31 -16.97 -12.71
N LEU A 262 5.51 -15.96 -13.02
CA LEU A 262 4.14 -16.17 -13.52
C LEU A 262 4.17 -16.96 -14.84
N ALA A 263 5.05 -16.58 -15.78
CA ALA A 263 5.19 -17.25 -17.05
C ALA A 263 5.64 -18.71 -16.90
N GLU A 264 6.68 -18.96 -16.11
CA GLU A 264 7.22 -20.31 -15.84
C GLU A 264 6.18 -21.25 -15.22
N ASN A 265 5.25 -20.70 -14.44
CA ASN A 265 4.15 -21.44 -13.81
C ASN A 265 2.84 -21.41 -14.63
N GLY A 266 2.89 -21.01 -15.90
CA GLY A 266 1.75 -21.01 -16.81
C GLY A 266 0.64 -20.01 -16.45
N LYS A 267 0.94 -18.99 -15.66
CA LYS A 267 -0.02 -17.96 -15.25
C LYS A 267 -0.04 -16.80 -16.25
N ARG A 268 -1.23 -16.42 -16.67
CA ARG A 268 -1.45 -15.29 -17.60
C ARG A 268 -1.56 -13.95 -16.89
N SER A 269 -1.84 -13.98 -15.58
CA SER A 269 -2.02 -12.79 -14.75
C SER A 269 -1.72 -13.09 -13.28
N VAL A 270 -1.16 -12.10 -12.58
CA VAL A 270 -0.98 -12.15 -11.13
C VAL A 270 -2.33 -12.37 -10.41
N ASN A 271 -3.44 -11.94 -10.98
CA ASN A 271 -4.77 -12.16 -10.41
C ASN A 271 -5.14 -13.66 -10.30
N GLU A 272 -4.49 -14.55 -11.07
CA GLU A 272 -4.72 -15.99 -10.98
C GLU A 272 -4.08 -16.63 -9.74
N ILE A 273 -3.17 -15.93 -9.07
CA ILE A 273 -2.49 -16.43 -7.88
C ILE A 273 -2.91 -15.74 -6.58
N VAL A 274 -3.59 -14.59 -6.65
CA VAL A 274 -4.02 -13.87 -5.44
C VAL A 274 -4.91 -14.75 -4.58
N GLY A 275 -4.44 -15.02 -3.35
CA GLY A 275 -5.18 -15.84 -2.38
C GLY A 275 -5.24 -17.33 -2.68
N GLN A 276 -4.42 -17.83 -3.60
CA GLN A 276 -4.40 -19.25 -3.99
C GLN A 276 -3.46 -20.11 -3.13
N ALA A 277 -2.93 -19.55 -2.04
CA ALA A 277 -2.10 -20.32 -1.12
C ALA A 277 -2.85 -21.53 -0.57
N ARG A 278 -2.21 -22.71 -0.66
CA ARG A 278 -2.64 -23.95 0.00
C ARG A 278 -1.74 -24.18 1.20
N PHE A 279 -2.29 -24.70 2.25
CA PHE A 279 -1.55 -24.95 3.48
C PHE A 279 -1.58 -26.42 3.83
N GLU A 280 -0.45 -26.98 4.24
CA GLU A 280 -0.46 -28.32 4.87
C GLU A 280 -1.36 -28.27 6.12
N GLY A 281 -2.23 -29.27 6.22
CA GLY A 281 -3.18 -29.44 7.30
C GLY A 281 -2.53 -29.75 8.65
#